data_5d3009dddcc74cb80070e0acdd9d9454
#
_entry.id   5d3009dddcc74cb80070e0acdd9d9454
#
_cell.length_a   1.000
_cell.length_b   1.000
_cell.length_c   1.000
_cell.angle_alpha   90.00
_cell.angle_beta   90.00
_cell.angle_gamma   90.00
#
_symmetry.space_group_name_H-M   'P 1'
#
loop_
_entity.id
_entity.type
_entity.pdbx_description
1 polymer ?
#
loop_
_entity_poly.entity_id
_entity_poly.type
_entity_poly.pdbx_seq_one_letter_code
_entity_poly.pdbx_strand_id
1 'polypeptide(L)'
;LVTVTHLRAPGMSWGRLPIFVWSVIAASILAFTFTQFFAAAMLMITLDRIAGFSFFNADKGGAPLLYQHIFWFYSHPAVYIFVLPGFGITLEVLAHFSRKPLFAYRWAVAGLLGIVALSGVVWAHHMFVSGMPTWLHAPFLVSTEVISVPTGFVFLSALGTIWMGRIWLRTPMLFALGVVFNFMI
;
A
#
# COMPACT_ATOMS: atom_id res chain seq x y z
N LEU A 1 4.31 -9.29 13.12
CA LEU A 1 5.55 -9.83 12.57
C LEU A 1 6.11 -10.99 13.39
N VAL A 2 6.25 -10.87 14.72
CA VAL A 2 6.80 -11.93 15.60
C VAL A 2 6.10 -13.28 15.39
N THR A 3 4.77 -13.30 15.34
CA THR A 3 3.98 -14.52 15.09
C THR A 3 4.42 -15.23 13.81
N VAL A 4 4.56 -14.47 12.72
CA VAL A 4 4.93 -15.04 11.42
C VAL A 4 6.40 -15.45 11.33
N THR A 5 7.29 -14.79 12.07
CA THR A 5 8.72 -15.12 12.07
C THR A 5 9.06 -16.30 12.97
N HIS A 6 8.44 -16.37 14.17
CA HIS A 6 8.85 -17.32 15.20
C HIS A 6 7.80 -18.39 15.57
N LEU A 7 6.52 -18.15 15.29
CA LEU A 7 5.42 -19.01 15.75
C LEU A 7 4.68 -19.71 14.59
N ARG A 8 5.34 -19.90 13.44
CA ARG A 8 4.75 -20.68 12.33
C ARG A 8 4.58 -22.14 12.75
N ALA A 9 3.50 -22.74 12.26
CA ALA A 9 3.30 -24.17 12.44
C ALA A 9 4.47 -24.98 11.85
N PRO A 10 4.82 -26.15 12.42
CA PRO A 10 5.84 -27.03 11.88
C PRO A 10 5.60 -27.33 10.40
N GLY A 11 6.65 -27.21 9.56
CA GLY A 11 6.57 -27.43 8.11
C GLY A 11 6.02 -26.24 7.29
N MET A 12 5.58 -25.16 7.91
CA MET A 12 5.13 -23.95 7.22
C MET A 12 6.32 -23.04 6.87
N SER A 13 6.87 -23.24 5.68
CA SER A 13 7.92 -22.38 5.13
C SER A 13 7.33 -21.06 4.59
N TRP A 14 8.19 -20.06 4.34
CA TRP A 14 7.79 -18.77 3.77
C TRP A 14 7.01 -18.92 2.45
N GLY A 15 7.42 -19.83 1.57
CA GLY A 15 6.73 -20.09 0.29
C GLY A 15 5.39 -20.82 0.41
N ARG A 16 4.99 -21.22 1.62
CA ARG A 16 3.70 -21.87 1.92
C ARG A 16 2.76 -21.00 2.75
N LEU A 17 3.14 -19.76 3.05
CA LEU A 17 2.26 -18.84 3.75
C LEU A 17 1.06 -18.48 2.87
N PRO A 18 -0.15 -18.36 3.43
CA PRO A 18 -1.29 -17.77 2.73
C PRO A 18 -0.94 -16.38 2.20
N ILE A 19 -1.47 -16.02 1.04
CA ILE A 19 -1.17 -14.70 0.43
C ILE A 19 -1.67 -13.55 1.32
N PHE A 20 -2.74 -13.75 2.05
CA PHE A 20 -3.20 -12.80 3.07
C PHE A 20 -2.13 -12.50 4.13
N VAL A 21 -1.39 -13.53 4.57
CA VAL A 21 -0.31 -13.34 5.56
C VAL A 21 0.80 -12.45 4.98
N TRP A 22 1.16 -12.63 3.71
CA TRP A 22 2.11 -11.76 3.01
C TRP A 22 1.61 -10.32 2.92
N SER A 23 0.33 -10.11 2.64
CA SER A 23 -0.24 -8.77 2.57
C SER A 23 -0.23 -8.05 3.93
N VAL A 24 -0.46 -8.79 5.02
CA VAL A 24 -0.35 -8.25 6.39
C VAL A 24 1.11 -7.95 6.77
N ILE A 25 2.06 -8.81 6.36
CA ILE A 25 3.50 -8.53 6.54
C ILE A 25 3.86 -7.24 5.81
N ALA A 26 3.46 -7.10 4.55
CA ALA A 26 3.71 -5.91 3.74
C ALA A 26 3.14 -4.64 4.39
N ALA A 27 1.87 -4.66 4.80
CA ALA A 27 1.24 -3.56 5.54
C ALA A 27 1.95 -3.24 6.85
N SER A 28 2.39 -4.27 7.60
CA SER A 28 3.12 -4.09 8.86
C SER A 28 4.49 -3.43 8.66
N ILE A 29 5.20 -3.76 7.58
CA ILE A 29 6.48 -3.11 7.24
C ILE A 29 6.25 -1.63 6.98
N LEU A 30 5.24 -1.28 6.18
CA LEU A 30 4.90 0.12 5.91
C LEU A 30 4.50 0.86 7.18
N ALA A 31 3.62 0.28 8.00
CA ALA A 31 3.19 0.90 9.25
C ALA A 31 4.38 1.18 10.19
N PHE A 32 5.28 0.21 10.34
CA PHE A 32 6.47 0.37 11.19
C PHE A 32 7.43 1.44 10.64
N THR A 33 7.59 1.50 9.31
CA THR A 33 8.56 2.40 8.68
C THR A 33 8.08 3.85 8.62
N PHE A 34 6.78 4.09 8.40
CA PHE A 34 6.30 5.42 8.04
C PHE A 34 5.44 6.12 9.11
N THR A 35 4.89 5.42 10.11
CA THR A 35 3.98 6.03 11.10
C THR A 35 4.64 7.15 11.92
N GLN A 36 5.95 7.11 12.14
CA GLN A 36 6.68 8.18 12.84
C GLN A 36 6.62 9.53 12.13
N PHE A 37 6.53 9.54 10.79
CA PHE A 37 6.37 10.79 10.03
C PHE A 37 4.98 11.41 10.24
N PHE A 38 3.95 10.58 10.39
CA PHE A 38 2.62 11.05 10.78
C PHE A 38 2.65 11.68 12.19
N ALA A 39 3.29 11.00 13.14
CA ALA A 39 3.45 11.55 14.49
C ALA A 39 4.18 12.90 14.48
N ALA A 40 5.24 13.04 13.67
CA ALA A 40 5.94 14.31 13.49
C ALA A 40 5.03 15.40 12.89
N ALA A 41 4.24 15.07 11.86
CA ALA A 41 3.28 16.01 11.26
C ALA A 41 2.22 16.47 12.29
N MET A 42 1.69 15.54 13.09
CA MET A 42 0.73 15.89 14.15
C MET A 42 1.36 16.73 15.25
N LEU A 43 2.62 16.45 15.60
CA LEU A 43 3.37 17.25 16.57
C LEU A 43 3.58 18.68 16.08
N MET A 44 3.90 18.89 14.79
CA MET A 44 4.03 20.24 14.21
C MET A 44 2.74 21.04 14.36
N ILE A 45 1.57 20.46 14.06
CA ILE A 45 0.27 21.14 14.24
C ILE A 45 0.03 21.44 15.72
N THR A 46 0.32 20.50 16.60
CA THR A 46 0.09 20.65 18.04
C THR A 46 0.95 21.77 18.63
N LEU A 47 2.23 21.79 18.32
CA LEU A 47 3.16 22.83 18.79
C LEU A 47 2.80 24.21 18.23
N ASP A 48 2.39 24.28 16.97
CA ASP A 48 1.94 25.55 16.36
C ASP A 48 0.72 26.13 17.08
N ARG A 49 -0.26 25.29 17.38
CA ARG A 49 -1.52 25.71 18.01
C ARG A 49 -1.43 25.96 19.52
N ILE A 50 -0.64 25.16 20.24
CA ILE A 50 -0.65 25.18 21.71
C ILE A 50 0.56 25.94 22.25
N ALA A 51 1.73 25.82 21.62
CA ALA A 51 2.97 26.38 22.10
C ALA A 51 3.44 27.63 21.33
N GLY A 52 2.65 28.11 20.38
CA GLY A 52 2.94 29.35 19.62
C GLY A 52 4.11 29.23 18.65
N PHE A 53 4.44 28.01 18.20
CA PHE A 53 5.39 27.81 17.11
C PHE A 53 4.82 28.38 15.79
N SER A 54 5.68 28.56 14.80
CA SER A 54 5.29 29.21 13.54
C SER A 54 5.55 28.33 12.32
N PHE A 55 5.27 27.02 12.40
CA PHE A 55 5.52 26.09 11.30
C PHE A 55 4.74 26.44 10.02
N PHE A 56 3.56 27.03 10.16
CA PHE A 56 2.66 27.35 9.06
C PHE A 56 2.62 28.83 8.68
N ASN A 57 3.35 29.69 9.39
CA ASN A 57 3.42 31.12 9.11
C ASN A 57 4.72 31.47 8.39
N ALA A 58 4.65 31.69 7.07
CA ALA A 58 5.80 32.01 6.23
C ALA A 58 6.53 33.31 6.67
N ASP A 59 5.76 34.34 7.13
CA ASP A 59 6.32 35.62 7.57
C ASP A 59 7.19 35.47 8.82
N LYS A 60 7.01 34.40 9.59
CA LYS A 60 7.76 34.07 10.77
C LYS A 60 8.79 32.94 10.55
N GLY A 61 9.11 32.65 9.27
CA GLY A 61 10.06 31.60 8.88
C GLY A 61 9.48 30.19 8.84
N GLY A 62 8.16 30.04 8.92
CA GLY A 62 7.49 28.74 8.76
C GLY A 62 7.56 28.23 7.33
N ALA A 63 7.46 26.91 7.16
CA ALA A 63 7.51 26.25 5.88
C ALA A 63 6.33 25.27 5.70
N PRO A 64 5.13 25.75 5.30
CA PRO A 64 3.95 24.90 5.08
C PRO A 64 4.22 23.76 4.09
N LEU A 65 5.09 23.99 3.10
CA LEU A 65 5.47 22.96 2.13
C LEU A 65 6.24 21.80 2.81
N LEU A 66 7.10 22.09 3.78
CA LEU A 66 7.80 21.06 4.57
C LEU A 66 6.80 20.16 5.31
N TYR A 67 5.78 20.78 5.94
CA TYR A 67 4.71 20.02 6.58
C TYR A 67 4.04 19.08 5.59
N GLN A 68 3.70 19.54 4.39
CA GLN A 68 3.07 18.71 3.37
C GLN A 68 3.96 17.52 2.96
N HIS A 69 5.26 17.73 2.80
CA HIS A 69 6.19 16.65 2.51
C HIS A 69 6.21 15.60 3.63
N ILE A 70 6.31 16.02 4.90
CA ILE A 70 6.32 15.11 6.05
C ILE A 70 4.97 14.34 6.14
N PHE A 71 3.86 15.05 5.97
CA PHE A 71 2.52 14.46 6.02
C PHE A 71 2.31 13.42 4.91
N TRP A 72 2.61 13.74 3.66
CA TRP A 72 2.40 12.84 2.52
C TRP A 72 3.43 11.71 2.47
N PHE A 73 4.61 11.90 3.03
CA PHE A 73 5.60 10.82 3.17
C PHE A 73 5.10 9.67 4.05
N TYR A 74 4.12 9.91 4.92
CA TYR A 74 3.33 8.88 5.58
C TYR A 74 2.03 8.59 4.85
N SER A 75 1.25 9.61 4.49
CA SER A 75 -0.14 9.44 4.09
C SER A 75 -0.30 8.69 2.79
N HIS A 76 0.71 8.74 1.89
CA HIS A 76 0.72 7.86 0.73
C HIS A 76 0.99 6.39 1.11
N PRO A 77 2.07 6.02 1.82
CA PRO A 77 2.19 4.66 2.37
C PRO A 77 0.98 4.18 3.17
N ALA A 78 0.27 5.07 3.85
CA ALA A 78 -0.93 4.73 4.61
C ALA A 78 -2.05 4.16 3.73
N VAL A 79 -2.26 4.66 2.51
CA VAL A 79 -3.25 4.08 1.60
C VAL A 79 -2.89 2.65 1.22
N TYR A 80 -1.59 2.34 1.12
CA TYR A 80 -1.14 0.96 0.91
C TYR A 80 -1.28 0.09 2.16
N ILE A 81 -1.13 0.65 3.37
CA ILE A 81 -1.41 -0.07 4.63
C ILE A 81 -2.86 -0.57 4.64
N PHE A 82 -3.79 0.21 4.10
CA PHE A 82 -5.21 -0.19 4.00
C PHE A 82 -5.46 -1.17 2.86
N VAL A 83 -4.92 -0.91 1.67
CA VAL A 83 -5.28 -1.68 0.48
C VAL A 83 -4.58 -3.04 0.39
N LEU A 84 -3.34 -3.17 0.91
CA LEU A 84 -2.59 -4.43 0.84
C LEU A 84 -3.32 -5.60 1.52
N PRO A 85 -3.83 -5.49 2.76
CA PRO A 85 -4.66 -6.54 3.35
C PRO A 85 -5.93 -6.83 2.53
N GLY A 86 -6.53 -5.80 1.93
CA GLY A 86 -7.65 -5.94 1.02
C GLY A 86 -7.30 -6.79 -0.21
N PHE A 87 -6.14 -6.59 -0.82
CA PHE A 87 -5.64 -7.44 -1.91
C PHE A 87 -5.42 -8.89 -1.44
N GLY A 88 -4.82 -9.07 -0.26
CA GLY A 88 -4.64 -10.40 0.31
C GLY A 88 -5.96 -11.15 0.50
N ILE A 89 -6.97 -10.51 1.10
CA ILE A 89 -8.32 -11.08 1.26
C ILE A 89 -8.93 -11.39 -0.11
N THR A 90 -8.84 -10.46 -1.03
CA THR A 90 -9.40 -10.64 -2.39
C THR A 90 -8.81 -11.86 -3.08
N LEU A 91 -7.48 -12.01 -3.08
CA LEU A 91 -6.80 -13.14 -3.70
C LEU A 91 -7.15 -14.49 -3.06
N GLU A 92 -7.27 -14.55 -1.72
CA GLU A 92 -7.73 -15.76 -1.00
C GLU A 92 -9.17 -16.12 -1.39
N VAL A 93 -10.07 -15.14 -1.38
CA VAL A 93 -11.47 -15.33 -1.77
C VAL A 93 -11.58 -15.81 -3.21
N LEU A 94 -10.85 -15.17 -4.14
CA LEU A 94 -10.86 -15.57 -5.54
C LEU A 94 -10.38 -17.00 -5.71
N ALA A 95 -9.29 -17.41 -5.08
CA ALA A 95 -8.76 -18.77 -5.14
C ALA A 95 -9.79 -19.80 -4.62
N HIS A 96 -10.38 -19.51 -3.44
CA HIS A 96 -11.37 -20.40 -2.83
C HIS A 96 -12.63 -20.56 -3.68
N PHE A 97 -13.22 -19.46 -4.12
CA PHE A 97 -14.51 -19.47 -4.86
C PHE A 97 -14.36 -19.75 -6.35
N SER A 98 -13.14 -19.71 -6.89
CA SER A 98 -12.83 -20.26 -8.23
C SER A 98 -12.45 -21.74 -8.19
N ARG A 99 -12.32 -22.32 -6.98
CA ARG A 99 -11.87 -23.71 -6.77
C ARG A 99 -10.55 -24.02 -7.48
N LYS A 100 -9.63 -23.06 -7.44
CA LYS A 100 -8.30 -23.12 -8.05
C LYS A 100 -7.26 -22.61 -7.09
N PRO A 101 -6.02 -23.15 -7.13
CA PRO A 101 -4.91 -22.52 -6.45
C PRO A 101 -4.68 -21.10 -7.02
N LEU A 102 -4.15 -20.21 -6.21
CA LEU A 102 -3.78 -18.87 -6.63
C LEU A 102 -2.78 -18.95 -7.79
N PHE A 103 -3.16 -18.37 -8.93
CA PHE A 103 -2.29 -18.31 -10.10
C PHE A 103 -1.08 -17.44 -9.81
N ALA A 104 0.10 -17.90 -10.24
CA ALA A 104 1.35 -17.14 -10.13
C ALA A 104 1.63 -16.61 -8.71
N TYR A 105 1.40 -17.39 -7.65
CA TYR A 105 1.55 -17.03 -6.25
C TYR A 105 2.85 -16.24 -5.95
N ARG A 106 4.00 -16.66 -6.52
CA ARG A 106 5.27 -15.97 -6.30
C ARG A 106 5.28 -14.54 -6.86
N TRP A 107 4.59 -14.32 -7.99
CA TRP A 107 4.45 -12.99 -8.58
C TRP A 107 3.49 -12.12 -7.78
N ALA A 108 2.42 -12.70 -7.20
CA ALA A 108 1.57 -12.00 -6.27
C ALA A 108 2.35 -11.52 -5.03
N VAL A 109 3.18 -12.40 -4.44
CA VAL A 109 4.06 -12.02 -3.31
C VAL A 109 5.05 -10.94 -3.73
N ALA A 110 5.70 -11.08 -4.88
CA ALA A 110 6.62 -10.08 -5.41
C ALA A 110 5.91 -8.73 -5.66
N GLY A 111 4.67 -8.77 -6.13
CA GLY A 111 3.83 -7.58 -6.30
C GLY A 111 3.59 -6.86 -4.98
N LEU A 112 3.13 -7.59 -3.95
CA LEU A 112 2.89 -7.00 -2.62
C LEU A 112 4.16 -6.38 -2.02
N LEU A 113 5.31 -7.05 -2.13
CA LEU A 113 6.59 -6.53 -1.62
C LEU A 113 7.16 -5.40 -2.50
N GLY A 114 6.93 -5.45 -3.81
CA GLY A 114 7.30 -4.38 -4.73
C GLY A 114 6.55 -3.08 -4.46
N ILE A 115 5.26 -3.16 -4.13
CA ILE A 115 4.47 -2.01 -3.66
C ILE A 115 5.10 -1.42 -2.41
N VAL A 116 5.48 -2.25 -1.42
CA VAL A 116 6.16 -1.79 -0.20
C VAL A 116 7.44 -1.02 -0.53
N ALA A 117 8.28 -1.57 -1.40
CA ALA A 117 9.56 -0.96 -1.76
C ALA A 117 9.40 0.40 -2.48
N LEU A 118 8.35 0.55 -3.29
CA LEU A 118 8.13 1.76 -4.09
C LEU A 118 7.28 2.81 -3.37
N SER A 119 6.44 2.43 -2.41
CA SER A 119 5.50 3.35 -1.75
C SER A 119 6.17 4.55 -1.07
N GLY A 120 7.43 4.40 -0.63
CA GLY A 120 8.21 5.47 -0.02
C GLY A 120 8.85 6.47 -1.00
N VAL A 121 8.68 6.30 -2.32
CA VAL A 121 9.28 7.18 -3.33
C VAL A 121 8.25 7.84 -4.27
N VAL A 122 6.98 7.76 -3.93
CA VAL A 122 5.88 8.28 -4.78
C VAL A 122 5.02 9.35 -4.11
N TRP A 123 5.25 9.68 -2.84
CA TRP A 123 4.36 10.52 -2.02
C TRP A 123 4.05 11.90 -2.62
N ALA A 124 4.98 12.51 -3.35
CA ALA A 124 4.83 13.89 -3.76
C ALA A 124 3.92 14.09 -4.99
N HIS A 125 3.34 13.01 -5.55
CA HIS A 125 2.25 13.16 -6.52
C HIS A 125 0.98 13.78 -5.90
N HIS A 126 0.84 13.74 -4.58
CA HIS A 126 -0.18 14.49 -3.85
C HIS A 126 0.08 15.99 -3.75
N MET A 127 1.23 16.46 -4.26
CA MET A 127 1.72 17.80 -4.02
C MET A 127 1.95 18.63 -5.30
N PHE A 128 1.52 18.16 -6.47
CA PHE A 128 1.78 18.84 -7.75
C PHE A 128 1.23 20.27 -7.83
N VAL A 129 0.20 20.59 -7.05
CA VAL A 129 -0.39 21.96 -6.97
C VAL A 129 -0.05 22.69 -5.66
N SER A 130 0.88 22.16 -4.85
CA SER A 130 1.22 22.71 -3.54
C SER A 130 2.31 23.79 -3.55
N GLY A 131 2.82 24.16 -4.72
CA GLY A 131 3.99 25.05 -4.86
C GLY A 131 5.34 24.32 -4.80
N MET A 132 5.35 23.00 -4.93
CA MET A 132 6.56 22.20 -5.08
C MET A 132 7.33 22.61 -6.35
N PRO A 133 8.69 22.61 -6.32
CA PRO A 133 9.49 22.91 -7.50
C PRO A 133 9.11 22.04 -8.71
N THR A 134 8.90 22.66 -9.87
CA THR A 134 8.38 21.98 -11.08
C THR A 134 9.27 20.86 -11.59
N TRP A 135 10.60 20.95 -11.36
CA TRP A 135 11.53 19.89 -11.77
C TRP A 135 11.33 18.56 -11.03
N LEU A 136 10.64 18.58 -9.86
CA LEU A 136 10.26 17.37 -9.12
C LEU A 136 9.02 16.68 -9.71
N HIS A 137 8.22 17.35 -10.53
CA HIS A 137 6.99 16.76 -11.09
C HIS A 137 7.29 15.52 -11.92
N ALA A 138 8.24 15.60 -12.85
CA ALA A 138 8.56 14.47 -13.71
C ALA A 138 9.10 13.24 -12.94
N PRO A 139 10.06 13.35 -12.02
CA PRO A 139 10.49 12.21 -11.19
C PRO A 139 9.35 11.54 -10.42
N PHE A 140 8.46 12.32 -9.79
CA PHE A 140 7.34 11.76 -9.03
C PHE A 140 6.22 11.22 -9.92
N LEU A 141 6.02 11.75 -11.11
CA LEU A 141 5.14 11.17 -12.11
C LEU A 141 5.66 9.79 -12.52
N VAL A 142 6.93 9.69 -12.91
CA VAL A 142 7.55 8.43 -13.33
C VAL A 142 7.51 7.39 -12.21
N SER A 143 7.89 7.75 -10.98
CA SER A 143 7.86 6.80 -9.85
C SER A 143 6.43 6.31 -9.56
N THR A 144 5.43 7.17 -9.73
CA THR A 144 4.01 6.83 -9.60
C THR A 144 3.56 5.82 -10.66
N GLU A 145 4.00 5.99 -11.90
CA GLU A 145 3.72 5.01 -12.95
C GLU A 145 4.43 3.66 -12.69
N VAL A 146 5.66 3.70 -12.20
CA VAL A 146 6.44 2.48 -11.92
C VAL A 146 5.79 1.60 -10.85
N ILE A 147 5.10 2.16 -9.85
CA ILE A 147 4.41 1.36 -8.82
C ILE A 147 3.20 0.58 -9.39
N SER A 148 2.71 0.95 -10.57
CA SER A 148 1.66 0.18 -11.26
C SER A 148 2.14 -1.21 -11.69
N VAL A 149 3.44 -1.40 -11.93
CA VAL A 149 4.01 -2.69 -12.35
C VAL A 149 3.83 -3.78 -11.28
N PRO A 150 4.30 -3.61 -10.03
CA PRO A 150 4.03 -4.60 -8.97
C PRO A 150 2.54 -4.75 -8.65
N THR A 151 1.76 -3.69 -8.77
CA THR A 151 0.29 -3.75 -8.65
C THR A 151 -0.30 -4.64 -9.74
N GLY A 152 0.18 -4.51 -10.97
CA GLY A 152 -0.17 -5.37 -12.11
C GLY A 152 0.06 -6.85 -11.84
N PHE A 153 1.14 -7.23 -11.13
CA PHE A 153 1.38 -8.63 -10.76
C PHE A 153 0.28 -9.18 -9.85
N VAL A 154 -0.22 -8.39 -8.92
CA VAL A 154 -1.33 -8.75 -8.04
C VAL A 154 -2.60 -8.98 -8.86
N PHE A 155 -2.92 -8.07 -9.77
CA PHE A 155 -4.13 -8.15 -10.59
C PHE A 155 -4.06 -9.24 -11.66
N LEU A 156 -2.92 -9.45 -12.30
CA LEU A 156 -2.72 -10.57 -13.22
C LEU A 156 -2.85 -11.92 -12.51
N SER A 157 -2.41 -12.00 -11.24
CA SER A 157 -2.64 -13.19 -10.42
C SER A 157 -4.13 -13.39 -10.10
N ALA A 158 -4.87 -12.33 -9.84
CA ALA A 158 -6.32 -12.38 -9.64
C ALA A 158 -7.04 -12.87 -10.90
N LEU A 159 -6.77 -12.24 -12.05
CA LEU A 159 -7.38 -12.62 -13.34
C LEU A 159 -7.04 -14.06 -13.75
N GLY A 160 -5.76 -14.46 -13.62
CA GLY A 160 -5.33 -15.83 -13.91
C GLY A 160 -5.96 -16.87 -12.98
N THR A 161 -6.33 -16.48 -11.75
CA THR A 161 -7.03 -17.35 -10.81
C THR A 161 -8.49 -17.52 -11.20
N ILE A 162 -9.15 -16.47 -11.67
CA ILE A 162 -10.54 -16.52 -12.17
C ILE A 162 -10.62 -17.28 -13.50
N TRP A 163 -9.62 -17.09 -14.36
CA TRP A 163 -9.58 -17.68 -15.70
C TRP A 163 -9.69 -19.20 -15.65
N MET A 164 -10.68 -19.76 -16.34
CA MET A 164 -11.00 -21.20 -16.37
C MET A 164 -11.27 -21.83 -14.98
N GLY A 165 -11.61 -21.02 -13.97
CA GLY A 165 -12.03 -21.49 -12.65
C GLY A 165 -13.49 -21.92 -12.65
N ARG A 166 -13.85 -22.81 -11.71
CA ARG A 166 -15.25 -23.17 -11.43
C ARG A 166 -15.84 -22.14 -10.46
N ILE A 167 -16.27 -21.02 -11.01
CA ILE A 167 -16.69 -19.85 -10.23
C ILE A 167 -17.98 -20.15 -9.46
N TRP A 168 -17.92 -19.97 -8.15
CA TRP A 168 -19.07 -20.05 -7.26
C TRP A 168 -19.46 -18.64 -6.80
N LEU A 169 -20.51 -18.09 -7.42
CA LEU A 169 -20.99 -16.72 -7.17
C LEU A 169 -21.76 -16.64 -5.84
N ARG A 170 -21.01 -16.60 -4.75
CA ARG A 170 -21.50 -16.27 -3.41
C ARG A 170 -21.07 -14.84 -3.05
N THR A 171 -21.68 -14.27 -2.03
CA THR A 171 -21.45 -12.89 -1.61
C THR A 171 -19.96 -12.51 -1.50
N PRO A 172 -19.05 -13.31 -0.89
CA PRO A 172 -17.64 -12.96 -0.86
C PRO A 172 -17.01 -12.86 -2.25
N MET A 173 -17.39 -13.76 -3.17
CA MET A 173 -16.89 -13.73 -4.56
C MET A 173 -17.35 -12.49 -5.31
N LEU A 174 -18.59 -12.04 -5.12
CA LEU A 174 -19.10 -10.82 -5.73
C LEU A 174 -18.34 -9.59 -5.27
N PHE A 175 -18.03 -9.49 -3.96
CA PHE A 175 -17.18 -8.43 -3.44
C PHE A 175 -15.76 -8.49 -4.01
N ALA A 176 -15.14 -9.67 -4.06
CA ALA A 176 -13.81 -9.84 -4.60
C ALA A 176 -13.73 -9.47 -6.10
N LEU A 177 -14.72 -9.87 -6.90
CA LEU A 177 -14.84 -9.45 -8.30
C LEU A 177 -15.03 -7.93 -8.41
N GLY A 178 -15.86 -7.34 -7.53
CA GLY A 178 -16.05 -5.90 -7.44
C GLY A 178 -14.74 -5.16 -7.16
N VAL A 179 -13.91 -5.65 -6.24
CA VAL A 179 -12.57 -5.07 -5.97
C VAL A 179 -11.70 -5.13 -7.22
N VAL A 180 -11.60 -6.30 -7.87
CA VAL A 180 -10.77 -6.45 -9.08
C VAL A 180 -11.25 -5.49 -10.18
N PHE A 181 -12.55 -5.44 -10.44
CA PHE A 181 -13.12 -4.59 -11.49
C PHE A 181 -12.91 -3.10 -11.20
N ASN A 182 -13.31 -2.62 -10.01
CA ASN A 182 -13.21 -1.19 -9.67
C ASN A 182 -11.77 -0.69 -9.53
N PHE A 183 -10.81 -1.56 -9.22
CA PHE A 183 -9.41 -1.15 -9.09
C PHE A 183 -8.65 -1.14 -10.41
N MET A 184 -9.20 -1.78 -11.47
CA MET A 184 -8.60 -1.81 -12.80
C MET A 184 -9.09 -0.67 -13.71
N ILE A 185 -10.15 0.04 -13.34
CA ILE A 185 -10.67 1.22 -14.03
C ILE A 185 -10.00 2.49 -13.49
#